data_3eb5cb02f0c803fb4def62206d7e18ab
#
_entry.id   3eb5cb02f0c803fb4def62206d7e18ab
#
_cell.length_a   1.000
_cell.length_b   1.000
_cell.length_c   1.000
_cell.angle_alpha   90.00
_cell.angle_beta   90.00
_cell.angle_gamma   90.00
#
_symmetry.space_group_name_H-M   'P 1'
#
loop_
_entity.id
_entity.type
_entity.pdbx_description
1 polymer ?
#
loop_
_entity_poly.entity_id
_entity_poly.type
_entity_poly.pdbx_seq_one_letter_code
_entity_poly.pdbx_strand_id
1 'polypeptide(L)'
;IDQPVTIPNRFLEIIQQVIATISTVLCEIVPGAQLSLVELGTELMENGEQGTKIQLARELSCANGKLHLLPLKYESEGIKRIISVLHLLIAAYNSPSITLAIDELDSGIYEYLLGELLRIMQKSGKGQLIFTSHNLYPLETLESDSIVFTTTNPSARYTRIKSVRATNNLRSMYLREVILGSDDDATLYEETNVSEIAHAMRIVGKRMESLS
;
A
#
# COMPACT_ATOMS: atom_id res chain seq x y z
N ILE A 1 -1.80 -1.04 15.00
CA ILE A 1 -2.66 0.13 14.74
C ILE A 1 -4.10 -0.14 15.18
N ASP A 2 -4.62 -1.36 15.04
CA ASP A 2 -6.04 -1.70 15.27
C ASP A 2 -6.41 -1.89 16.74
N GLN A 3 -5.45 -2.19 17.59
CA GLN A 3 -5.67 -2.43 19.02
C GLN A 3 -5.08 -1.30 19.87
N PRO A 4 -5.67 -1.03 21.03
CA PRO A 4 -5.05 -0.14 22.01
C PRO A 4 -3.66 -0.64 22.40
N VAL A 5 -2.72 0.28 22.56
CA VAL A 5 -1.34 -0.01 22.96
C VAL A 5 -0.94 0.90 24.10
N THR A 6 -0.20 0.37 25.08
CA THR A 6 0.36 1.17 26.16
C THR A 6 1.76 1.62 25.80
N ILE A 7 1.98 2.93 25.84
CA ILE A 7 3.27 3.56 25.53
C ILE A 7 3.81 4.29 26.76
N PRO A 8 5.15 4.33 26.97
CA PRO A 8 5.74 5.15 28.01
C PRO A 8 5.34 6.62 27.86
N ASN A 9 5.00 7.28 28.97
CA ASN A 9 4.53 8.68 28.96
C ASN A 9 5.53 9.65 28.28
N ARG A 10 6.82 9.36 28.36
CA ARG A 10 7.88 10.16 27.70
C ARG A 10 7.76 10.22 26.18
N PHE A 11 7.04 9.28 25.55
CA PHE A 11 6.84 9.25 24.08
C PHE A 11 5.47 9.81 23.66
N LEU A 12 4.57 10.09 24.60
CA LEU A 12 3.20 10.48 24.28
C LEU A 12 3.15 11.73 23.41
N GLU A 13 3.87 12.78 23.81
CA GLU A 13 3.91 14.04 23.05
C GLU A 13 4.48 13.86 21.62
N ILE A 14 5.56 13.08 21.50
CA ILE A 14 6.16 12.78 20.19
C ILE A 14 5.17 12.05 19.30
N ILE A 15 4.46 11.05 19.83
CA ILE A 15 3.47 10.28 19.08
C ILE A 15 2.29 11.17 18.69
N GLN A 16 1.82 12.03 19.58
CA GLN A 16 0.76 13.01 19.25
C GLN A 16 1.18 13.91 18.07
N GLN A 17 2.40 14.43 18.07
CA GLN A 17 2.93 15.25 16.98
C GLN A 17 3.03 14.46 15.66
N VAL A 18 3.51 13.22 15.71
CA VAL A 18 3.58 12.35 14.53
C VAL A 18 2.19 12.09 13.95
N ILE A 19 1.20 11.77 14.80
CA ILE A 19 -0.17 11.53 14.37
C ILE A 19 -0.80 12.80 13.78
N ALA A 20 -0.58 13.96 14.36
CA ALA A 20 -1.05 15.24 13.82
C ALA A 20 -0.45 15.52 12.43
N THR A 21 0.85 15.23 12.23
CA THR A 21 1.52 15.38 10.94
C THR A 21 0.95 14.41 9.89
N ILE A 22 0.76 13.14 10.25
CA ILE A 22 0.15 12.14 9.37
C ILE A 22 -1.29 12.55 9.02
N SER A 23 -2.06 13.01 10.01
CA SER A 23 -3.44 13.44 9.84
C SER A 23 -3.56 14.58 8.83
N THR A 24 -2.65 15.56 8.90
CA THR A 24 -2.63 16.68 7.94
C THR A 24 -2.50 16.19 6.50
N VAL A 25 -1.53 15.31 6.23
CA VAL A 25 -1.32 14.77 4.88
C VAL A 25 -2.45 13.82 4.48
N LEU A 26 -2.94 13.01 5.41
CA LEU A 26 -4.03 12.06 5.14
C LEU A 26 -5.33 12.79 4.74
N CYS A 27 -5.66 13.94 5.33
CA CYS A 27 -6.82 14.74 4.97
C CYS A 27 -6.78 15.26 3.53
N GLU A 28 -5.59 15.56 3.00
CA GLU A 28 -5.41 15.95 1.59
C GLU A 28 -5.60 14.77 0.64
N ILE A 29 -5.26 13.56 1.10
CA ILE A 29 -5.37 12.32 0.31
C ILE A 29 -6.80 11.77 0.35
N VAL A 30 -7.38 11.71 1.56
CA VAL A 30 -8.71 11.17 1.83
C VAL A 30 -9.52 12.25 2.56
N PRO A 31 -10.33 13.04 1.86
CA PRO A 31 -11.11 14.11 2.48
C PRO A 31 -11.92 13.63 3.68
N GLY A 32 -11.79 14.32 4.80
CA GLY A 32 -12.47 13.99 6.06
C GLY A 32 -11.87 12.82 6.85
N ALA A 33 -10.65 12.37 6.52
CA ALA A 33 -9.95 11.31 7.24
C ALA A 33 -9.03 11.88 8.33
N GLN A 34 -9.55 12.77 9.18
CA GLN A 34 -8.80 13.31 10.30
C GLN A 34 -8.54 12.25 11.38
N LEU A 35 -7.28 12.14 11.82
CA LEU A 35 -6.87 11.19 12.85
C LEU A 35 -6.74 11.88 14.20
N SER A 36 -7.15 11.15 15.25
CA SER A 36 -6.97 11.52 16.64
C SER A 36 -6.35 10.39 17.44
N LEU A 37 -5.54 10.78 18.42
CA LEU A 37 -5.04 9.87 19.45
C LEU A 37 -5.97 9.95 20.65
N VAL A 38 -6.59 8.83 21.01
CA VAL A 38 -7.49 8.70 22.16
C VAL A 38 -6.71 8.10 23.32
N GLU A 39 -6.65 8.79 24.44
CA GLU A 39 -6.09 8.28 25.68
C GLU A 39 -7.17 7.52 26.45
N LEU A 40 -6.94 6.23 26.72
CA LEU A 40 -7.88 5.34 27.40
C LEU A 40 -7.63 5.21 28.90
N GLY A 41 -6.47 5.66 29.37
CA GLY A 41 -6.08 5.60 30.78
C GLY A 41 -4.58 5.40 30.96
N THR A 42 -4.12 5.36 32.19
CA THR A 42 -2.72 5.13 32.56
C THR A 42 -2.56 3.75 33.19
N GLU A 43 -1.49 3.07 32.83
CA GLU A 43 -1.14 1.73 33.35
C GLU A 43 0.32 1.69 33.80
N LEU A 44 0.64 0.84 34.76
CA LEU A 44 2.01 0.54 35.11
C LEU A 44 2.53 -0.55 34.18
N MET A 45 3.61 -0.28 33.46
CA MET A 45 4.23 -1.22 32.55
C MET A 45 5.06 -2.28 33.33
N GLU A 46 5.38 -3.40 32.68
CA GLU A 46 6.17 -4.49 33.28
C GLU A 46 7.55 -4.04 33.80
N ASN A 47 8.12 -3.00 33.21
CA ASN A 47 9.40 -2.41 33.63
C ASN A 47 9.27 -1.41 34.80
N GLY A 48 8.05 -1.25 35.39
CA GLY A 48 7.77 -0.29 36.47
C GLY A 48 7.60 1.16 36.02
N GLU A 49 7.65 1.47 34.73
CA GLU A 49 7.44 2.80 34.17
C GLU A 49 5.94 3.06 33.98
N GLN A 50 5.51 4.31 34.19
CA GLN A 50 4.13 4.71 33.88
C GLN A 50 3.96 4.85 32.36
N GLY A 51 2.91 4.24 31.84
CA GLY A 51 2.50 4.33 30.45
C GLY A 51 1.08 4.78 30.29
N THR A 52 0.79 5.39 29.16
CA THR A 52 -0.57 5.76 28.75
C THR A 52 -1.07 4.78 27.70
N LYS A 53 -2.24 4.21 27.93
CA LYS A 53 -2.94 3.37 26.94
C LYS A 53 -3.61 4.26 25.92
N ILE A 54 -3.23 4.10 24.67
CA ILE A 54 -3.68 4.93 23.54
C ILE A 54 -4.36 4.09 22.49
N GLN A 55 -5.26 4.72 21.75
CA GLN A 55 -5.90 4.14 20.56
C GLN A 55 -6.00 5.20 19.46
N LEU A 56 -5.71 4.82 18.23
CA LEU A 56 -5.97 5.66 17.08
C LEU A 56 -7.44 5.59 16.67
N ALA A 57 -8.01 6.74 16.36
CA ALA A 57 -9.37 6.88 15.89
C ALA A 57 -9.42 7.88 14.74
N ARG A 58 -10.41 7.73 13.85
CA ARG A 58 -10.77 8.73 12.87
C ARG A 58 -11.90 9.61 13.42
N GLU A 59 -11.80 10.90 13.17
CA GLU A 59 -12.85 11.86 13.49
C GLU A 59 -13.92 11.85 12.40
N LEU A 60 -15.17 11.64 12.79
CA LEU A 60 -16.33 11.68 11.91
C LEU A 60 -17.23 12.85 12.33
N SER A 61 -17.44 13.79 11.41
CA SER A 61 -18.42 14.86 11.59
C SER A 61 -19.81 14.35 11.21
N CYS A 62 -20.72 14.31 12.17
CA CYS A 62 -22.11 13.96 11.91
C CYS A 62 -22.94 15.16 11.46
N ALA A 63 -24.08 14.91 10.80
CA ALA A 63 -25.00 15.95 10.30
C ALA A 63 -25.54 16.88 11.42
N ASN A 64 -25.48 16.45 12.68
CA ASN A 64 -25.89 17.22 13.86
C ASN A 64 -24.75 18.08 14.45
N GLY A 65 -23.60 18.16 13.77
CA GLY A 65 -22.40 18.89 14.23
C GLY A 65 -21.62 18.21 15.37
N LYS A 66 -22.00 16.99 15.77
CA LYS A 66 -21.24 16.23 16.77
C LYS A 66 -20.09 15.50 16.10
N LEU A 67 -18.95 15.53 16.78
CA LEU A 67 -17.76 14.76 16.41
C LEU A 67 -17.85 13.36 17.04
N HIS A 68 -17.74 12.34 16.24
CA HIS A 68 -17.63 10.95 16.67
C HIS A 68 -16.24 10.41 16.37
N LEU A 69 -15.67 9.68 17.31
CA LEU A 69 -14.38 9.02 17.17
C LEU A 69 -14.61 7.55 16.78
N LEU A 70 -14.23 7.19 15.56
CA LEU A 70 -14.28 5.82 15.07
C LEU A 70 -12.91 5.18 15.26
N PRO A 71 -12.77 4.17 16.15
CA PRO A 71 -11.51 3.43 16.28
C PRO A 71 -11.04 2.85 14.94
N LEU A 72 -9.75 2.92 14.65
CA LEU A 72 -9.19 2.49 13.36
C LEU A 72 -9.47 1.03 13.02
N LYS A 73 -9.73 0.17 14.00
CA LYS A 73 -10.13 -1.23 13.77
C LYS A 73 -11.39 -1.38 12.90
N TYR A 74 -12.24 -0.35 12.83
CA TYR A 74 -13.46 -0.34 12.03
C TYR A 74 -13.29 0.33 10.67
N GLU A 75 -12.10 0.88 10.39
CA GLU A 75 -11.79 1.46 9.09
C GLU A 75 -11.51 0.40 8.02
N SER A 76 -11.60 0.83 6.75
CA SER A 76 -11.23 -0.04 5.62
C SER A 76 -9.74 -0.39 5.64
N GLU A 77 -9.38 -1.56 5.13
CA GLU A 77 -7.99 -2.00 5.04
C GLU A 77 -7.14 -1.00 4.22
N GLY A 78 -7.73 -0.39 3.18
CA GLY A 78 -7.04 0.64 2.38
C GLY A 78 -6.63 1.86 3.18
N ILE A 79 -7.52 2.39 4.02
CA ILE A 79 -7.22 3.54 4.89
C ILE A 79 -6.15 3.15 5.91
N LYS A 80 -6.26 1.97 6.54
CA LYS A 80 -5.25 1.47 7.47
C LYS A 80 -3.88 1.31 6.79
N ARG A 81 -3.87 0.79 5.56
CA ARG A 81 -2.64 0.62 4.78
C ARG A 81 -1.98 1.97 4.48
N ILE A 82 -2.76 2.95 4.01
CA ILE A 82 -2.25 4.31 3.76
C ILE A 82 -1.65 4.89 5.04
N ILE A 83 -2.35 4.85 6.16
CA ILE A 83 -1.85 5.35 7.45
C ILE A 83 -0.54 4.67 7.84
N SER A 84 -0.42 3.35 7.64
CA SER A 84 0.75 2.58 8.01
C SER A 84 2.00 2.93 7.21
N VAL A 85 1.86 3.32 5.93
CA VAL A 85 3.00 3.64 5.07
C VAL A 85 3.27 5.14 4.98
N LEU A 86 2.27 5.98 5.26
CA LEU A 86 2.34 7.43 5.02
C LEU A 86 3.47 8.12 5.77
N HIS A 87 3.73 7.76 7.03
CA HIS A 87 4.84 8.34 7.80
C HIS A 87 6.22 8.00 7.19
N LEU A 88 6.37 6.80 6.63
CA LEU A 88 7.60 6.39 5.93
C LEU A 88 7.75 7.16 4.61
N LEU A 89 6.67 7.32 3.87
CA LEU A 89 6.67 8.10 2.62
C LEU A 89 6.99 9.58 2.89
N ILE A 90 6.42 10.17 3.96
CA ILE A 90 6.73 11.55 4.38
C ILE A 90 8.21 11.69 4.72
N ALA A 91 8.79 10.72 5.44
CA ALA A 91 10.20 10.72 5.79
C ALA A 91 11.09 10.62 4.55
N ALA A 92 10.81 9.69 3.62
CA ALA A 92 11.55 9.55 2.37
C ALA A 92 11.36 10.78 1.46
N TYR A 93 10.17 11.39 1.43
CA TYR A 93 9.92 12.60 0.65
C TYR A 93 10.82 13.76 1.08
N ASN A 94 11.10 13.90 2.38
CA ASN A 94 11.82 15.06 2.93
C ASN A 94 13.32 14.86 3.11
N SER A 95 13.83 13.61 3.12
CA SER A 95 15.23 13.33 3.45
C SER A 95 15.95 12.53 2.36
N PRO A 96 17.06 13.04 1.80
CA PRO A 96 17.85 12.34 0.80
C PRO A 96 18.63 11.14 1.35
N SER A 97 18.76 11.04 2.67
CA SER A 97 19.47 9.92 3.33
C SER A 97 18.58 8.70 3.56
N ILE A 98 17.29 8.79 3.24
CA ILE A 98 16.35 7.68 3.45
C ILE A 98 16.19 6.88 2.17
N THR A 99 16.42 5.58 2.27
CA THR A 99 16.01 4.58 1.28
C THR A 99 14.90 3.74 1.91
N LEU A 100 13.73 3.77 1.32
CA LEU A 100 12.54 3.06 1.78
C LEU A 100 12.25 1.90 0.82
N ALA A 101 12.15 0.69 1.35
CA ALA A 101 11.74 -0.50 0.59
C ALA A 101 10.40 -1.01 1.12
N ILE A 102 9.40 -1.14 0.25
CA ILE A 102 8.05 -1.60 0.61
C ILE A 102 7.64 -2.70 -0.35
N ASP A 103 7.32 -3.87 0.18
CA ASP A 103 6.74 -4.96 -0.59
C ASP A 103 5.23 -4.77 -0.72
N GLU A 104 4.69 -5.04 -1.92
CA GLU A 104 3.26 -4.88 -2.24
C GLU A 104 2.70 -3.52 -1.77
N LEU A 105 3.33 -2.43 -2.22
CA LEU A 105 2.88 -1.08 -1.85
C LEU A 105 1.42 -0.81 -2.22
N ASP A 106 0.95 -1.42 -3.29
CA ASP A 106 -0.42 -1.31 -3.83
C ASP A 106 -1.48 -2.09 -3.02
N SER A 107 -1.06 -2.98 -2.12
CA SER A 107 -2.00 -3.83 -1.37
C SER A 107 -3.03 -3.01 -0.60
N GLY A 108 -4.31 -3.13 -0.99
CA GLY A 108 -5.44 -2.41 -0.38
C GLY A 108 -5.54 -0.92 -0.72
N ILE A 109 -4.62 -0.36 -1.50
CA ILE A 109 -4.67 1.05 -1.93
C ILE A 109 -5.36 1.15 -3.30
N TYR A 110 -6.31 2.09 -3.42
CA TYR A 110 -6.96 2.38 -4.69
C TYR A 110 -5.92 2.84 -5.74
N GLU A 111 -5.96 2.24 -6.93
CA GLU A 111 -4.90 2.40 -7.95
C GLU A 111 -4.61 3.85 -8.34
N TYR A 112 -5.66 4.68 -8.52
CA TYR A 112 -5.48 6.08 -8.85
C TYR A 112 -4.72 6.83 -7.75
N LEU A 113 -5.05 6.57 -6.49
CA LEU A 113 -4.39 7.19 -5.34
C LEU A 113 -2.92 6.76 -5.25
N LEU A 114 -2.65 5.48 -5.47
CA LEU A 114 -1.27 4.98 -5.56
C LEU A 114 -0.48 5.74 -6.62
N GLY A 115 -1.07 5.91 -7.82
CA GLY A 115 -0.43 6.66 -8.92
C GLY A 115 -0.11 8.10 -8.55
N GLU A 116 -1.02 8.81 -7.87
CA GLU A 116 -0.77 10.19 -7.42
C GLU A 116 0.35 10.26 -6.37
N LEU A 117 0.37 9.34 -5.41
CA LEU A 117 1.45 9.24 -4.43
C LEU A 117 2.81 8.98 -5.10
N LEU A 118 2.86 8.05 -6.06
CA LEU A 118 4.09 7.74 -6.80
C LEU A 118 4.55 8.92 -7.65
N ARG A 119 3.63 9.64 -8.31
CA ARG A 119 3.94 10.85 -9.08
C ARG A 119 4.54 11.95 -8.21
N ILE A 120 3.99 12.15 -7.01
CA ILE A 120 4.51 13.12 -6.03
C ILE A 120 5.91 12.71 -5.58
N MET A 121 6.12 11.44 -5.26
CA MET A 121 7.44 10.92 -4.88
C MET A 121 8.47 11.07 -5.99
N GLN A 122 8.13 10.73 -7.22
CA GLN A 122 9.03 10.85 -8.37
C GLN A 122 9.40 12.30 -8.67
N LYS A 123 8.44 13.23 -8.60
CA LYS A 123 8.64 14.63 -8.95
C LYS A 123 9.46 15.43 -7.93
N SER A 124 9.25 15.16 -6.65
CA SER A 124 9.72 16.03 -5.57
C SER A 124 10.28 15.30 -4.36
N GLY A 125 10.23 13.98 -4.31
CA GLY A 125 10.83 13.19 -3.24
C GLY A 125 12.35 13.33 -3.25
N LYS A 126 12.94 13.46 -2.06
CA LYS A 126 14.39 13.59 -1.90
C LYS A 126 15.09 12.27 -1.67
N GLY A 127 14.44 11.34 -0.97
CA GLY A 127 14.94 9.99 -0.70
C GLY A 127 14.61 9.02 -1.82
N GLN A 128 15.02 7.77 -1.63
CA GLN A 128 14.75 6.69 -2.58
C GLN A 128 13.58 5.83 -2.10
N LEU A 129 12.63 5.57 -3.00
CA LEU A 129 11.55 4.60 -2.80
C LEU A 129 11.75 3.40 -3.74
N ILE A 130 11.88 2.22 -3.15
CA ILE A 130 11.91 0.93 -3.85
C ILE A 130 10.66 0.17 -3.43
N PHE A 131 9.87 -0.32 -4.38
CA PHE A 131 8.65 -1.05 -4.04
C PHE A 131 8.33 -2.13 -5.06
N THR A 132 7.57 -3.15 -4.64
CA THR A 132 6.90 -4.08 -5.54
C THR A 132 5.43 -3.71 -5.66
N SER A 133 4.83 -4.03 -6.80
CA SER A 133 3.41 -3.83 -7.07
C SER A 133 2.90 -4.85 -8.07
N HIS A 134 1.69 -5.33 -7.86
CA HIS A 134 0.93 -6.12 -8.83
C HIS A 134 0.01 -5.26 -9.69
N ASN A 135 -0.23 -4.02 -9.27
CA ASN A 135 -1.03 -3.07 -10.01
C ASN A 135 -0.27 -2.54 -11.23
N LEU A 136 -0.95 -2.41 -12.35
CA LEU A 136 -0.36 -1.92 -13.60
C LEU A 136 -0.37 -0.39 -13.74
N TYR A 137 -1.02 0.34 -12.84
CA TYR A 137 -1.08 1.80 -12.90
C TYR A 137 0.28 2.50 -12.74
N PRO A 138 1.25 1.98 -11.97
CA PRO A 138 2.61 2.50 -11.96
C PRO A 138 3.27 2.54 -13.34
N LEU A 139 2.89 1.63 -14.26
CA LEU A 139 3.38 1.61 -15.65
C LEU A 139 2.89 2.81 -16.48
N GLU A 140 1.83 3.48 -16.06
CA GLU A 140 1.29 4.68 -16.69
C GLU A 140 1.81 5.96 -16.03
N THR A 141 2.31 5.84 -14.82
CA THR A 141 2.63 6.99 -13.95
C THR A 141 4.12 7.27 -13.88
N LEU A 142 4.93 6.21 -13.80
CA LEU A 142 6.38 6.30 -13.62
C LEU A 142 7.13 6.30 -14.93
N GLU A 143 8.33 6.87 -14.92
CA GLU A 143 9.26 6.79 -16.04
C GLU A 143 9.74 5.34 -16.24
N SER A 144 9.85 4.92 -17.49
CA SER A 144 10.23 3.54 -17.87
C SER A 144 11.55 3.09 -17.25
N ASP A 145 12.49 4.00 -17.08
CA ASP A 145 13.81 3.69 -16.50
C ASP A 145 13.75 3.33 -15.01
N SER A 146 12.66 3.73 -14.33
CA SER A 146 12.41 3.39 -12.93
C SER A 146 11.77 2.02 -12.74
N ILE A 147 11.37 1.35 -13.84
CA ILE A 147 10.57 0.12 -13.79
C ILE A 147 11.42 -1.10 -14.15
N VAL A 148 11.31 -2.13 -13.33
CA VAL A 148 11.94 -3.44 -13.51
C VAL A 148 10.88 -4.51 -13.37
N PHE A 149 10.79 -5.43 -14.32
CA PHE A 149 9.88 -6.57 -14.27
C PHE A 149 10.61 -7.78 -13.69
N THR A 150 9.91 -8.56 -12.89
CA THR A 150 10.36 -9.86 -12.44
C THR A 150 9.90 -10.94 -13.41
N THR A 151 10.70 -11.99 -13.62
CA THR A 151 10.38 -13.11 -14.50
C THR A 151 10.54 -14.43 -13.77
N THR A 152 9.92 -15.50 -14.29
CA THR A 152 10.07 -16.86 -13.80
C THR A 152 11.39 -17.50 -14.23
N ASN A 153 12.12 -16.92 -15.20
CA ASN A 153 13.39 -17.44 -15.70
C ASN A 153 14.51 -17.29 -14.64
N PRO A 154 15.10 -18.39 -14.14
CA PRO A 154 16.15 -18.33 -13.12
C PRO A 154 17.42 -17.57 -13.55
N SER A 155 17.69 -17.55 -14.86
CA SER A 155 18.87 -16.89 -15.44
C SER A 155 18.66 -15.40 -15.74
N ALA A 156 17.41 -14.96 -15.76
CA ALA A 156 17.04 -13.57 -16.07
C ALA A 156 15.87 -13.11 -15.20
N ARG A 157 16.03 -13.18 -13.87
CA ARG A 157 14.97 -12.87 -12.89
C ARG A 157 14.43 -11.44 -12.97
N TYR A 158 15.23 -10.53 -13.50
CA TYR A 158 14.89 -9.12 -13.63
C TYR A 158 15.10 -8.68 -15.07
N THR A 159 14.11 -8.02 -15.65
CA THR A 159 14.20 -7.52 -17.02
C THR A 159 13.60 -6.13 -17.11
N ARG A 160 13.97 -5.41 -18.16
CA ARG A 160 13.37 -4.13 -18.54
C ARG A 160 12.85 -4.23 -19.94
N ILE A 161 11.69 -3.65 -20.23
CA ILE A 161 11.18 -3.56 -21.60
C ILE A 161 12.11 -2.63 -22.38
N LYS A 162 12.81 -3.22 -23.36
CA LYS A 162 13.69 -2.50 -24.28
C LYS A 162 12.85 -1.74 -25.31
N SER A 163 13.33 -0.59 -25.76
CA SER A 163 12.73 0.17 -26.88
C SER A 163 11.39 0.85 -26.58
N VAL A 164 11.20 1.35 -25.35
CA VAL A 164 10.05 2.22 -25.07
C VAL A 164 10.28 3.57 -25.74
N ARG A 165 9.54 3.86 -26.82
CA ARG A 165 9.50 5.22 -27.38
C ARG A 165 8.63 6.07 -26.44
N ALA A 166 8.94 7.35 -26.31
CA ALA A 166 8.21 8.30 -25.44
C ALA A 166 6.67 8.35 -25.70
N THR A 167 6.23 7.84 -26.85
CA THR A 167 4.81 7.78 -27.25
C THR A 167 4.14 6.44 -26.93
N ASN A 168 4.88 5.43 -26.45
CA ASN A 168 4.31 4.10 -26.19
C ASN A 168 3.89 3.99 -24.73
N ASN A 169 2.65 3.56 -24.52
CA ASN A 169 2.13 3.23 -23.20
C ASN A 169 2.77 1.91 -22.70
N LEU A 170 3.59 2.00 -21.65
CA LEU A 170 4.33 0.88 -21.09
C LEU A 170 3.41 -0.26 -20.61
N ARG A 171 2.21 0.08 -20.09
CA ARG A 171 1.19 -0.90 -19.73
C ARG A 171 0.73 -1.73 -20.93
N SER A 172 0.47 -1.09 -22.08
CA SER A 172 0.08 -1.78 -23.30
C SER A 172 1.20 -2.67 -23.84
N MET A 173 2.45 -2.24 -23.72
CA MET A 173 3.61 -3.06 -24.10
C MET A 173 3.75 -4.28 -23.19
N TYR A 174 3.65 -4.08 -21.87
CA TYR A 174 3.67 -5.17 -20.89
C TYR A 174 2.58 -6.22 -21.18
N LEU A 175 1.32 -5.77 -21.35
CA LEU A 175 0.21 -6.66 -21.66
C LEU A 175 0.43 -7.40 -22.98
N ARG A 176 1.02 -6.76 -23.98
CA ARG A 176 1.36 -7.41 -25.24
C ARG A 176 2.42 -8.50 -25.06
N GLU A 177 3.48 -8.24 -24.30
CA GLU A 177 4.52 -9.23 -24.00
C GLU A 177 3.99 -10.40 -23.15
N VAL A 178 3.06 -10.13 -22.23
CA VAL A 178 2.38 -11.17 -21.45
C VAL A 178 1.50 -12.06 -22.34
N ILE A 179 0.76 -11.47 -23.32
CA ILE A 179 -0.20 -12.19 -24.16
C ILE A 179 0.50 -12.93 -25.34
N LEU A 180 1.50 -12.28 -25.96
CA LEU A 180 2.12 -12.81 -27.17
C LEU A 180 3.36 -13.68 -26.90
N GLY A 181 3.86 -13.70 -25.65
CA GLY A 181 5.17 -14.21 -25.32
C GLY A 181 6.28 -13.29 -25.85
N SER A 182 7.36 -13.15 -25.13
CA SER A 182 8.55 -12.46 -25.64
C SER A 182 9.33 -13.39 -26.54
N ASP A 183 9.83 -12.90 -27.68
CA ASP A 183 10.76 -13.64 -28.56
C ASP A 183 12.12 -13.96 -27.87
N ASP A 184 12.41 -13.31 -26.75
CA ASP A 184 13.53 -13.61 -25.86
C ASP A 184 13.07 -14.56 -24.73
N ASP A 185 13.91 -15.51 -24.32
CA ASP A 185 13.71 -16.57 -23.28
C ASP A 185 13.15 -16.10 -21.90
N ALA A 186 12.69 -14.87 -21.77
CA ALA A 186 12.15 -14.26 -20.54
C ALA A 186 10.61 -14.27 -20.57
N THR A 187 10.00 -15.38 -20.19
CA THR A 187 8.55 -15.47 -20.00
C THR A 187 8.16 -14.63 -18.77
N LEU A 188 7.42 -13.54 -18.97
CA LEU A 188 6.92 -12.70 -17.90
C LEU A 188 5.76 -13.37 -17.14
N TYR A 189 5.03 -14.29 -17.80
CA TYR A 189 3.88 -14.97 -17.24
C TYR A 189 3.71 -16.36 -17.85
N GLU A 190 3.44 -17.38 -17.04
CA GLU A 190 3.00 -18.69 -17.49
C GLU A 190 1.50 -18.66 -17.77
N GLU A 191 1.09 -19.00 -18.99
CA GLU A 191 -0.31 -18.99 -19.40
C GLU A 191 -1.14 -19.96 -18.55
N THR A 192 -2.15 -19.44 -17.89
CA THR A 192 -3.06 -20.23 -17.07
C THR A 192 -4.03 -21.01 -17.96
N ASN A 193 -4.07 -22.34 -17.84
CA ASN A 193 -5.01 -23.16 -18.58
C ASN A 193 -6.45 -23.01 -18.04
N VAL A 194 -7.17 -22.03 -18.60
CA VAL A 194 -8.55 -21.70 -18.20
C VAL A 194 -9.50 -22.90 -18.37
N SER A 195 -9.25 -23.75 -19.38
CA SER A 195 -10.08 -24.94 -19.63
C SER A 195 -9.94 -25.99 -18.52
N GLU A 196 -8.73 -26.21 -18.01
CA GLU A 196 -8.48 -27.13 -16.88
C GLU A 196 -9.09 -26.61 -15.59
N ILE A 197 -8.99 -25.29 -15.31
CA ILE A 197 -9.63 -24.67 -14.16
C ILE A 197 -11.15 -24.86 -14.22
N ALA A 198 -11.76 -24.55 -15.37
CA ALA A 198 -13.21 -24.72 -15.57
C ALA A 198 -13.65 -26.18 -15.44
N HIS A 199 -12.80 -27.13 -15.89
CA HIS A 199 -13.06 -28.55 -15.72
C HIS A 199 -13.00 -28.97 -14.24
N ALA A 200 -11.96 -28.55 -13.52
CA ALA A 200 -11.82 -28.82 -12.09
C ALA A 200 -12.99 -28.25 -11.28
N MET A 201 -13.41 -27.01 -11.55
CA MET A 201 -14.57 -26.41 -10.90
C MET A 201 -15.86 -27.22 -11.10
N ARG A 202 -16.11 -27.73 -12.34
CA ARG A 202 -17.27 -28.59 -12.64
C ARG A 202 -17.23 -29.91 -11.88
N ILE A 203 -16.06 -30.56 -11.78
CA ILE A 203 -15.90 -31.81 -11.03
C ILE A 203 -16.22 -31.60 -9.54
N VAL A 204 -15.68 -30.54 -8.96
CA VAL A 204 -15.92 -30.23 -7.55
C VAL A 204 -17.39 -29.92 -7.30
N GLY A 205 -18.05 -29.14 -8.16
CA GLY A 205 -19.49 -28.83 -8.05
C GLY A 205 -20.34 -30.10 -8.03
N LYS A 206 -20.11 -31.05 -8.96
CA LYS A 206 -20.83 -32.35 -8.99
C LYS A 206 -20.62 -33.18 -7.72
N ARG A 207 -19.42 -33.16 -7.14
CA ARG A 207 -19.14 -33.87 -5.86
C ARG A 207 -19.89 -33.25 -4.69
N MET A 208 -20.00 -31.93 -4.66
CA MET A 208 -20.77 -31.24 -3.60
C MET A 208 -22.27 -31.54 -3.68
N GLU A 209 -22.86 -31.61 -4.89
CA GLU A 209 -24.25 -32.02 -5.11
C GLU A 209 -24.52 -33.46 -4.68
N SER A 210 -23.53 -34.36 -4.77
CA SER A 210 -23.66 -35.75 -4.36
C SER A 210 -23.52 -35.97 -2.84
N LEU A 211 -23.12 -34.95 -2.09
CA LEU A 211 -22.96 -34.97 -0.63
C LEU A 211 -24.11 -34.26 0.10
N SER A 212 -24.99 -33.60 -0.62
CA SER A 212 -26.21 -32.95 -0.12
C SER A 212 -27.44 -33.84 -0.29
#